data_09debf51321c515f27cc797865ee2e6b
#
_entry.id   09debf51321c515f27cc797865ee2e6b
#
_cell.length_a   1.000
_cell.length_b   1.000
_cell.length_c   1.000
_cell.angle_alpha   90.00
_cell.angle_beta   90.00
_cell.angle_gamma   90.00
#
_symmetry.space_group_name_H-M   'P 1'
#
loop_
_entity.id
_entity.type
_entity.pdbx_description
1 polymer ?
#
loop_
_entity_poly.entity_id
_entity_poly.type
_entity_poly.pdbx_seq_one_letter_code
_entity_poly.pdbx_strand_id
1 'polypeptide(L)'
;MRSTITVFMLLLLCSVTACAQDMNANHHHNDNAPATAADPNESQEWAKQRLAKSPRHQEWVKIKNGNREVNSFVVYPENKSKATAVIVIHEIFGMSDWVQSLTDQLAEAGYVAIAPDLLSGMGPNGGGTSSLDRNGVGQAIRDLPPDQITADLNAVADYISKVPASNGKVVVTGYCWGGSQSFRFATNNPNIKAAFVFYGSAPASADGTPDKAALAKIMAPVYGFYAGNDARINATLPKTSEAMTELKKTFDPVTYDGAGHGFMRAGEAPEPTAPQPKGDQAADAKANDDYQKALTAWKGNKKARDEAWARWKKILAGI
;
A
#
# COMPACT_ATOMS: atom_id res chain seq x y z
N MET A 1 -53.39 -18.38 63.26
CA MET A 1 -52.59 -17.20 63.05
C MET A 1 -51.38 -17.63 62.20
N ARG A 2 -51.43 -17.42 60.88
CA ARG A 2 -50.34 -17.75 59.96
C ARG A 2 -49.84 -16.45 59.38
N SER A 3 -48.62 -16.06 59.70
CA SER A 3 -47.93 -14.86 59.17
C SER A 3 -47.25 -15.22 57.87
N THR A 4 -47.64 -14.55 56.80
CA THR A 4 -47.09 -14.68 55.48
C THR A 4 -45.98 -13.61 55.33
N ILE A 5 -44.72 -14.06 55.18
CA ILE A 5 -43.60 -13.17 54.90
C ILE A 5 -43.45 -13.13 53.39
N THR A 6 -43.73 -11.95 52.82
CA THR A 6 -43.51 -11.67 51.41
C THR A 6 -42.03 -11.22 51.20
N VAL A 7 -41.26 -12.06 50.52
CA VAL A 7 -39.91 -11.73 50.12
C VAL A 7 -39.97 -10.95 48.79
N PHE A 8 -39.58 -9.67 48.83
CA PHE A 8 -39.36 -8.86 47.64
C PHE A 8 -38.00 -9.24 46.99
N MET A 9 -38.08 -9.89 45.86
CA MET A 9 -36.89 -10.21 45.05
C MET A 9 -36.61 -9.03 44.13
N LEU A 10 -35.60 -8.23 44.48
CA LEU A 10 -35.12 -7.11 43.68
C LEU A 10 -34.27 -7.68 42.51
N LEU A 11 -34.85 -7.72 41.31
CA LEU A 11 -34.13 -8.06 40.09
C LEU A 11 -33.25 -6.85 39.71
N LEU A 12 -31.96 -6.95 39.97
CA LEU A 12 -30.96 -6.05 39.42
C LEU A 12 -30.76 -6.43 37.93
N LEU A 13 -31.38 -5.69 37.01
CA LEU A 13 -31.01 -5.70 35.60
C LEU A 13 -29.63 -5.03 35.48
N CYS A 14 -28.56 -5.82 35.42
CA CYS A 14 -27.32 -5.34 34.86
C CYS A 14 -27.50 -5.21 33.36
N SER A 15 -27.75 -3.98 32.90
CA SER A 15 -27.59 -3.60 31.49
C SER A 15 -26.11 -3.66 31.17
N VAL A 16 -25.69 -4.73 30.50
CA VAL A 16 -24.39 -4.81 29.84
C VAL A 16 -24.49 -3.91 28.60
N THR A 17 -24.18 -2.63 28.78
CA THR A 17 -23.86 -1.74 27.65
C THR A 17 -22.52 -2.22 27.10
N ALA A 18 -22.60 -2.97 26.01
CA ALA A 18 -21.42 -3.27 25.20
C ALA A 18 -20.91 -1.92 24.69
N CYS A 19 -19.81 -1.47 25.26
CA CYS A 19 -19.02 -0.37 24.73
C CYS A 19 -18.37 -0.91 23.45
N ALA A 20 -19.06 -0.73 22.33
CA ALA A 20 -18.42 -0.73 21.02
C ALA A 20 -17.54 0.51 21.00
N GLN A 21 -16.30 0.38 21.47
CA GLN A 21 -15.32 1.43 21.33
C GLN A 21 -14.95 1.49 19.85
N ASP A 22 -15.31 2.63 19.27
CA ASP A 22 -14.91 3.13 17.97
C ASP A 22 -13.40 2.91 17.75
N MET A 23 -13.05 1.92 16.94
CA MET A 23 -11.75 1.85 16.30
C MET A 23 -11.72 2.81 15.09
N ASN A 24 -12.24 4.01 15.31
CA ASN A 24 -12.12 5.12 14.37
C ASN A 24 -10.93 5.97 14.83
N ALA A 25 -9.71 5.47 14.59
CA ALA A 25 -8.55 6.32 14.62
C ALA A 25 -8.76 7.38 13.51
N ASN A 26 -9.27 8.55 13.93
CA ASN A 26 -9.34 9.75 13.11
C ASN A 26 -7.95 10.01 12.51
N HIS A 27 -7.69 9.50 11.33
CA HIS A 27 -6.64 9.99 10.48
C HIS A 27 -7.09 11.36 9.98
N HIS A 28 -6.98 12.38 10.82
CA HIS A 28 -6.96 13.76 10.35
C HIS A 28 -5.75 13.85 9.42
N HIS A 29 -6.01 13.74 8.12
CA HIS A 29 -5.11 14.29 7.13
C HIS A 29 -4.97 15.78 7.50
N ASN A 30 -3.77 16.17 7.84
CA ASN A 30 -3.44 17.58 8.00
C ASN A 30 -3.46 18.17 6.59
N ASP A 31 -4.58 18.78 6.19
CA ASP A 31 -4.80 19.40 4.88
C ASP A 31 -3.90 20.63 4.61
N ASN A 32 -2.91 20.89 5.48
CA ASN A 32 -1.89 21.91 5.34
C ASN A 32 -0.62 21.45 4.63
N ALA A 33 -0.66 20.39 3.82
CA ALA A 33 0.40 20.16 2.84
C ALA A 33 0.31 21.25 1.75
N PRO A 34 1.45 21.89 1.37
CA PRO A 34 1.41 22.94 0.37
C PRO A 34 0.78 22.41 -0.94
N ALA A 35 -0.15 23.19 -1.49
CA ALA A 35 -1.00 22.87 -2.64
C ALA A 35 -0.24 22.79 -3.98
N THR A 36 0.87 22.06 -4.05
CA THR A 36 1.69 21.89 -5.26
C THR A 36 2.10 20.44 -5.54
N ALA A 37 1.73 19.49 -4.69
CA ALA A 37 1.80 18.10 -5.10
C ALA A 37 0.59 17.83 -6.00
N ALA A 38 0.82 17.49 -7.27
CA ALA A 38 -0.22 17.03 -8.19
C ALA A 38 -1.12 16.05 -7.46
N ASP A 39 -2.45 16.23 -7.56
CA ASP A 39 -3.43 15.35 -6.94
C ASP A 39 -3.11 13.91 -7.38
N PRO A 40 -2.79 12.99 -6.46
CA PRO A 40 -2.47 11.61 -6.82
C PRO A 40 -3.62 10.86 -7.50
N ASN A 41 -4.83 11.44 -7.51
CA ASN A 41 -5.99 10.97 -8.25
C ASN A 41 -6.27 11.76 -9.54
N GLU A 42 -5.50 12.80 -9.85
CA GLU A 42 -5.50 13.34 -11.18
C GLU A 42 -5.02 12.26 -12.15
N SER A 43 -5.54 12.32 -13.39
CA SER A 43 -5.12 11.41 -14.45
C SER A 43 -3.59 11.42 -14.56
N GLN A 44 -2.97 10.30 -14.22
CA GLN A 44 -1.52 10.11 -14.32
C GLN A 44 -1.17 9.79 -15.78
N GLU A 45 -1.42 10.74 -16.66
CA GLU A 45 -1.29 10.57 -18.11
C GLU A 45 0.09 10.05 -18.52
N TRP A 46 1.15 10.47 -17.83
CA TRP A 46 2.50 9.98 -18.04
C TRP A 46 2.62 8.46 -17.77
N ALA A 47 1.91 7.94 -16.78
CA ALA A 47 1.89 6.52 -16.45
C ALA A 47 1.07 5.72 -17.47
N LYS A 48 -0.07 6.27 -17.93
CA LYS A 48 -0.86 5.69 -19.04
C LYS A 48 -0.06 5.61 -20.31
N GLN A 49 0.64 6.69 -20.67
CA GLN A 49 1.46 6.74 -21.88
C GLN A 49 2.63 5.75 -21.84
N ARG A 50 3.22 5.56 -20.65
CA ARG A 50 4.24 4.53 -20.46
C ARG A 50 3.64 3.14 -20.69
N LEU A 51 2.53 2.85 -20.04
CA LEU A 51 1.85 1.56 -20.14
C LEU A 51 1.41 1.25 -21.58
N ALA A 52 0.86 2.24 -22.28
CA ALA A 52 0.42 2.10 -23.68
C ALA A 52 1.56 1.79 -24.67
N LYS A 53 2.80 2.11 -24.31
CA LYS A 53 4.01 1.83 -25.12
C LYS A 53 4.67 0.49 -24.74
N SER A 54 4.16 -0.19 -23.74
CA SER A 54 4.74 -1.47 -23.31
C SER A 54 4.53 -2.55 -24.36
N PRO A 55 5.57 -3.30 -24.74
CA PRO A 55 5.45 -4.45 -25.65
C PRO A 55 4.97 -5.72 -24.93
N ARG A 56 4.88 -5.70 -23.61
CA ARG A 56 4.59 -6.87 -22.79
C ARG A 56 3.11 -7.24 -22.84
N HIS A 57 2.82 -8.53 -22.70
CA HIS A 57 1.46 -9.01 -22.58
C HIS A 57 0.84 -8.55 -21.24
N GLN A 58 -0.28 -7.85 -21.35
CA GLN A 58 -1.05 -7.28 -20.25
C GLN A 58 -2.48 -7.80 -20.32
N GLU A 59 -3.02 -8.22 -19.20
CA GLU A 59 -4.42 -8.68 -19.15
C GLU A 59 -5.07 -8.38 -17.80
N TRP A 60 -6.39 -8.28 -17.79
CA TRP A 60 -7.20 -8.26 -16.59
C TRP A 60 -7.80 -9.64 -16.38
N VAL A 61 -7.60 -10.19 -15.18
CA VAL A 61 -8.14 -11.49 -14.78
C VAL A 61 -9.06 -11.32 -13.57
N LYS A 62 -10.06 -12.20 -13.48
CA LYS A 62 -10.96 -12.29 -12.35
C LYS A 62 -10.58 -13.49 -11.50
N ILE A 63 -10.10 -13.24 -10.29
CA ILE A 63 -9.67 -14.28 -9.37
C ILE A 63 -10.76 -14.52 -8.34
N LYS A 64 -11.24 -15.77 -8.26
CA LYS A 64 -12.29 -16.15 -7.31
C LYS A 64 -11.74 -16.30 -5.91
N ASN A 65 -12.42 -15.69 -4.94
CA ASN A 65 -12.24 -15.89 -3.52
C ASN A 65 -13.63 -16.15 -2.90
N GLY A 66 -14.04 -17.40 -2.78
CA GLY A 66 -15.40 -17.77 -2.42
C GLY A 66 -16.42 -17.22 -3.43
N ASN A 67 -17.37 -16.42 -2.95
CA ASN A 67 -18.38 -15.75 -3.77
C ASN A 67 -17.91 -14.40 -4.35
N ARG A 68 -16.69 -13.98 -4.04
CA ARG A 68 -16.08 -12.72 -4.47
C ARG A 68 -15.19 -12.96 -5.70
N GLU A 69 -15.16 -12.00 -6.62
CA GLU A 69 -14.20 -11.93 -7.71
C GLU A 69 -13.29 -10.72 -7.50
N VAL A 70 -11.97 -10.94 -7.50
CA VAL A 70 -10.95 -9.89 -7.41
C VAL A 70 -10.43 -9.62 -8.81
N ASN A 71 -10.77 -8.46 -9.39
CA ASN A 71 -10.19 -8.02 -10.65
C ASN A 71 -8.71 -7.72 -10.45
N SER A 72 -7.85 -8.30 -11.25
CA SER A 72 -6.41 -8.18 -11.07
C SER A 72 -5.74 -7.90 -12.41
N PHE A 73 -4.84 -6.92 -12.43
CA PHE A 73 -4.05 -6.59 -13.59
C PHE A 73 -2.77 -7.40 -13.58
N VAL A 74 -2.54 -8.18 -14.62
CA VAL A 74 -1.37 -9.07 -14.76
C VAL A 74 -0.52 -8.62 -15.93
N VAL A 75 0.80 -8.62 -15.73
CA VAL A 75 1.78 -8.37 -16.80
C VAL A 75 2.84 -9.45 -16.76
N TYR A 76 3.16 -9.97 -17.95
CA TYR A 76 4.13 -11.03 -18.13
C TYR A 76 5.45 -10.49 -18.68
N PRO A 77 6.59 -10.98 -18.19
CA PRO A 77 7.89 -10.59 -18.74
C PRO A 77 8.10 -11.17 -20.16
N GLU A 78 8.92 -10.50 -20.94
CA GLU A 78 9.25 -10.95 -22.31
C GLU A 78 10.21 -12.13 -22.34
N ASN A 79 10.78 -12.52 -21.20
CA ASN A 79 11.69 -13.66 -21.12
C ASN A 79 10.94 -15.01 -21.25
N LYS A 80 11.64 -16.04 -21.74
CA LYS A 80 11.06 -17.38 -21.88
C LYS A 80 11.18 -18.25 -20.63
N SER A 81 11.93 -17.79 -19.63
CA SER A 81 12.16 -18.53 -18.38
C SER A 81 11.03 -18.25 -17.39
N LYS A 82 10.70 -19.26 -16.59
CA LYS A 82 9.79 -19.07 -15.48
C LYS A 82 10.37 -18.08 -14.46
N ALA A 83 9.56 -17.14 -14.02
CA ALA A 83 9.97 -16.04 -13.17
C ALA A 83 9.26 -16.06 -11.80
N THR A 84 9.87 -15.43 -10.80
CA THR A 84 9.23 -15.16 -9.51
C THR A 84 8.04 -14.22 -9.73
N ALA A 85 6.92 -14.51 -9.06
CA ALA A 85 5.72 -13.70 -9.13
C ALA A 85 5.75 -12.60 -8.06
N VAL A 86 5.33 -11.39 -8.44
CA VAL A 86 5.27 -10.21 -7.57
C VAL A 86 3.83 -9.73 -7.46
N ILE A 87 3.26 -9.78 -6.25
CA ILE A 87 1.97 -9.16 -5.96
C ILE A 87 2.22 -7.70 -5.61
N VAL A 88 1.53 -6.78 -6.27
CA VAL A 88 1.61 -5.34 -6.09
C VAL A 88 0.36 -4.85 -5.37
N ILE A 89 0.49 -4.38 -4.12
CA ILE A 89 -0.63 -3.83 -3.37
C ILE A 89 -0.64 -2.31 -3.53
N HIS A 90 -1.75 -1.79 -4.07
CA HIS A 90 -1.95 -0.38 -4.38
C HIS A 90 -1.94 0.54 -3.14
N GLU A 91 -1.80 1.85 -3.38
CA GLU A 91 -1.93 2.91 -2.37
C GLU A 91 -3.42 3.10 -1.95
N ILE A 92 -3.68 4.10 -1.10
CA ILE A 92 -5.06 4.53 -0.72
C ILE A 92 -5.88 5.04 -1.90
N PHE A 93 -5.30 5.15 -3.08
CA PHE A 93 -5.95 5.60 -4.32
C PHE A 93 -6.51 4.45 -5.16
N GLY A 94 -6.43 3.21 -4.66
CA GLY A 94 -6.87 2.03 -5.40
C GLY A 94 -5.97 1.71 -6.60
N MET A 95 -6.56 1.07 -7.62
CA MET A 95 -5.90 0.67 -8.86
C MET A 95 -5.71 1.87 -9.79
N SER A 96 -4.73 2.72 -9.48
CA SER A 96 -4.37 3.91 -10.28
C SER A 96 -3.56 3.53 -11.53
N ASP A 97 -3.43 4.49 -12.47
CA ASP A 97 -2.59 4.33 -13.66
C ASP A 97 -1.13 4.06 -13.30
N TRP A 98 -0.64 4.69 -12.22
CA TRP A 98 0.72 4.46 -11.74
C TRP A 98 0.92 3.03 -11.24
N VAL A 99 -0.03 2.45 -10.52
CA VAL A 99 0.06 1.06 -10.04
C VAL A 99 0.13 0.09 -11.21
N GLN A 100 -0.67 0.32 -12.27
CA GLN A 100 -0.62 -0.49 -13.48
C GLN A 100 0.72 -0.34 -14.21
N SER A 101 1.21 0.90 -14.35
CA SER A 101 2.53 1.18 -14.94
C SER A 101 3.67 0.57 -14.13
N LEU A 102 3.59 0.61 -12.80
CA LEU A 102 4.57 -0.03 -11.92
C LEU A 102 4.55 -1.55 -12.08
N THR A 103 3.37 -2.16 -12.20
CA THR A 103 3.22 -3.59 -12.47
C THR A 103 3.91 -3.99 -13.77
N ASP A 104 3.78 -3.17 -14.82
CA ASP A 104 4.48 -3.34 -16.08
C ASP A 104 6.01 -3.20 -15.94
N GLN A 105 6.51 -2.24 -15.15
CA GLN A 105 7.93 -2.08 -14.87
C GLN A 105 8.55 -3.29 -14.14
N LEU A 106 7.78 -3.97 -13.32
CA LEU A 106 8.20 -5.21 -12.68
C LEU A 106 8.35 -6.34 -13.70
N ALA A 107 7.43 -6.40 -14.64
CA ALA A 107 7.53 -7.35 -15.76
C ALA A 107 8.69 -7.00 -16.70
N GLU A 108 8.97 -5.71 -16.95
CA GLU A 108 10.19 -5.25 -17.63
C GLU A 108 11.46 -5.71 -16.93
N ALA A 109 11.45 -5.75 -15.61
CA ALA A 109 12.55 -6.25 -14.79
C ALA A 109 12.66 -7.78 -14.76
N GLY A 110 11.76 -8.50 -15.45
CA GLY A 110 11.83 -9.96 -15.63
C GLY A 110 10.94 -10.77 -14.69
N TYR A 111 9.98 -10.17 -14.00
CA TYR A 111 9.08 -10.85 -13.04
C TYR A 111 7.67 -10.99 -13.61
N VAL A 112 6.94 -12.02 -13.20
CA VAL A 112 5.49 -12.03 -13.43
C VAL A 112 4.85 -11.12 -12.39
N ALA A 113 4.18 -10.05 -12.80
CA ALA A 113 3.64 -9.07 -11.88
C ALA A 113 2.09 -9.05 -11.91
N ILE A 114 1.48 -8.95 -10.73
CA ILE A 114 0.04 -8.90 -10.58
C ILE A 114 -0.37 -7.85 -9.55
N ALA A 115 -1.27 -6.96 -9.93
CA ALA A 115 -1.87 -5.97 -9.05
C ALA A 115 -3.37 -6.25 -8.88
N PRO A 116 -3.82 -6.74 -7.72
CA PRO A 116 -5.24 -6.90 -7.44
C PRO A 116 -5.89 -5.54 -7.15
N ASP A 117 -7.05 -5.28 -7.75
CA ASP A 117 -7.96 -4.24 -7.29
C ASP A 117 -8.71 -4.74 -6.06
N LEU A 118 -8.19 -4.45 -4.87
CA LEU A 118 -8.79 -4.89 -3.60
C LEU A 118 -10.16 -4.24 -3.34
N LEU A 119 -10.53 -3.20 -4.11
CA LEU A 119 -11.85 -2.59 -4.07
C LEU A 119 -12.86 -3.26 -5.02
N SER A 120 -12.51 -4.36 -5.68
CA SER A 120 -13.42 -5.13 -6.53
C SER A 120 -14.72 -5.43 -5.79
N GLY A 121 -15.86 -5.17 -6.42
CA GLY A 121 -17.18 -5.38 -5.84
C GLY A 121 -17.67 -4.30 -4.88
N MET A 122 -16.85 -3.32 -4.51
CA MET A 122 -17.22 -2.25 -3.56
C MET A 122 -17.83 -1.01 -4.24
N GLY A 123 -17.65 -0.90 -5.54
CA GLY A 123 -18.25 0.19 -6.31
C GLY A 123 -19.64 -0.12 -6.84
N PRO A 124 -20.32 0.87 -7.44
CA PRO A 124 -21.61 0.71 -8.08
C PRO A 124 -21.63 -0.49 -9.05
N ASN A 125 -22.74 -1.23 -9.05
CA ASN A 125 -22.96 -2.42 -9.90
C ASN A 125 -21.85 -3.51 -9.76
N GLY A 126 -21.25 -3.60 -8.60
CA GLY A 126 -20.16 -4.57 -8.36
C GLY A 126 -18.83 -4.17 -8.98
N GLY A 127 -18.64 -2.90 -9.34
CA GLY A 127 -17.38 -2.37 -9.85
C GLY A 127 -16.30 -2.28 -8.77
N GLY A 128 -15.10 -1.92 -9.20
CA GLY A 128 -13.94 -1.67 -8.33
C GLY A 128 -13.52 -0.20 -8.33
N THR A 129 -12.22 0.05 -8.19
CA THR A 129 -11.64 1.41 -8.14
C THR A 129 -12.15 2.32 -9.25
N SER A 130 -12.21 1.85 -10.50
CA SER A 130 -12.59 2.64 -11.66
C SER A 130 -14.05 3.11 -11.68
N SER A 131 -14.90 2.55 -10.82
CA SER A 131 -16.32 2.89 -10.70
C SER A 131 -16.62 3.81 -9.51
N LEU A 132 -15.60 4.19 -8.75
CA LEU A 132 -15.68 5.06 -7.58
C LEU A 132 -15.05 6.42 -7.90
N ASP A 133 -15.62 7.47 -7.34
CA ASP A 133 -14.93 8.76 -7.28
C ASP A 133 -13.83 8.75 -6.19
N ARG A 134 -13.07 9.82 -6.10
CA ARG A 134 -11.98 9.95 -5.12
C ARG A 134 -12.43 9.70 -3.68
N ASN A 135 -13.56 10.28 -3.28
CA ASN A 135 -14.07 10.14 -1.91
C ASN A 135 -14.55 8.70 -1.67
N GLY A 136 -15.21 8.12 -2.66
CA GLY A 136 -15.65 6.73 -2.66
C GLY A 136 -14.50 5.74 -2.54
N VAL A 137 -13.39 5.95 -3.26
CA VAL A 137 -12.17 5.13 -3.11
C VAL A 137 -11.63 5.22 -1.70
N GLY A 138 -11.47 6.44 -1.15
CA GLY A 138 -10.97 6.63 0.21
C GLY A 138 -11.88 5.99 1.27
N GLN A 139 -13.20 6.06 1.10
CA GLN A 139 -14.15 5.39 1.98
C GLN A 139 -14.07 3.87 1.85
N ALA A 140 -14.06 3.34 0.64
CA ALA A 140 -13.96 1.90 0.39
C ALA A 140 -12.67 1.30 1.00
N ILE A 141 -11.54 2.00 0.93
CA ILE A 141 -10.29 1.57 1.59
C ILE A 141 -10.45 1.49 3.10
N ARG A 142 -11.14 2.45 3.74
CA ARG A 142 -11.38 2.42 5.19
C ARG A 142 -12.32 1.29 5.60
N ASP A 143 -13.28 0.99 4.76
CA ASP A 143 -14.32 -0.02 5.02
C ASP A 143 -13.87 -1.45 4.69
N LEU A 144 -12.72 -1.63 4.02
CA LEU A 144 -12.19 -2.95 3.66
C LEU A 144 -11.87 -3.79 4.91
N PRO A 145 -12.58 -4.92 5.13
CA PRO A 145 -12.28 -5.79 6.25
C PRO A 145 -10.87 -6.39 6.12
N PRO A 146 -10.04 -6.35 7.18
CA PRO A 146 -8.69 -6.89 7.12
C PRO A 146 -8.62 -8.36 6.70
N ASP A 147 -9.57 -9.18 7.14
CA ASP A 147 -9.60 -10.60 6.80
C ASP A 147 -9.95 -10.84 5.32
N GLN A 148 -10.79 -9.97 4.73
CA GLN A 148 -11.06 -10.00 3.30
C GLN A 148 -9.80 -9.68 2.49
N ILE A 149 -9.03 -8.64 2.90
CA ILE A 149 -7.75 -8.32 2.25
C ILE A 149 -6.83 -9.54 2.27
N THR A 150 -6.71 -10.21 3.42
CA THR A 150 -5.89 -11.42 3.56
C THR A 150 -6.37 -12.54 2.64
N ALA A 151 -7.68 -12.80 2.60
CA ALA A 151 -8.26 -13.85 1.78
C ALA A 151 -8.09 -13.55 0.28
N ASP A 152 -8.31 -12.31 -0.14
CA ASP A 152 -8.11 -11.87 -1.52
C ASP A 152 -6.63 -12.01 -1.94
N LEU A 153 -5.69 -11.57 -1.12
CA LEU A 153 -4.26 -11.70 -1.40
C LEU A 153 -3.79 -13.17 -1.43
N ASN A 154 -4.37 -14.04 -0.59
CA ASN A 154 -4.08 -15.47 -0.64
C ASN A 154 -4.58 -16.10 -1.94
N ALA A 155 -5.79 -15.75 -2.39
CA ALA A 155 -6.32 -16.22 -3.67
C ALA A 155 -5.47 -15.74 -4.85
N VAL A 156 -5.00 -14.49 -4.81
CA VAL A 156 -4.08 -13.92 -5.81
C VAL A 156 -2.74 -14.64 -5.79
N ALA A 157 -2.17 -14.91 -4.61
CA ALA A 157 -0.90 -15.64 -4.47
C ALA A 157 -1.01 -17.06 -5.03
N ASP A 158 -2.11 -17.75 -4.72
CA ASP A 158 -2.37 -19.11 -5.23
C ASP A 158 -2.54 -19.11 -6.75
N TYR A 159 -3.26 -18.14 -7.32
CA TYR A 159 -3.43 -17.99 -8.75
C TYR A 159 -2.08 -17.74 -9.46
N ILE A 160 -1.35 -16.69 -9.05
CA ILE A 160 -0.16 -16.26 -9.76
C ILE A 160 1.01 -17.24 -9.63
N SER A 161 1.05 -18.02 -8.56
CA SER A 161 2.07 -19.07 -8.40
C SER A 161 1.93 -20.21 -9.42
N LYS A 162 0.73 -20.40 -9.98
CA LYS A 162 0.38 -21.52 -10.88
C LYS A 162 0.38 -21.14 -12.35
N VAL A 163 0.47 -19.86 -12.70
CA VAL A 163 0.50 -19.47 -14.12
C VAL A 163 1.76 -20.06 -14.80
N PRO A 164 1.70 -20.41 -16.08
CA PRO A 164 2.80 -21.09 -16.78
C PRO A 164 4.12 -20.34 -16.74
N ALA A 165 4.09 -19.01 -16.70
CA ALA A 165 5.26 -18.14 -16.63
C ALA A 165 5.87 -18.05 -15.22
N SER A 166 5.19 -18.53 -14.17
CA SER A 166 5.68 -18.49 -12.79
C SER A 166 6.57 -19.69 -12.47
N ASN A 167 7.63 -19.46 -11.67
CA ASN A 167 8.45 -20.50 -11.06
C ASN A 167 7.86 -21.03 -9.73
N GLY A 168 6.66 -20.58 -9.34
CA GLY A 168 5.99 -20.93 -8.09
C GLY A 168 6.40 -20.11 -6.87
N LYS A 169 7.47 -19.30 -6.96
CA LYS A 169 7.85 -18.36 -5.89
C LYS A 169 7.00 -17.10 -5.98
N VAL A 170 6.49 -16.65 -4.84
CA VAL A 170 5.67 -15.42 -4.73
C VAL A 170 6.30 -14.48 -3.72
N VAL A 171 6.42 -13.22 -4.07
CA VAL A 171 6.75 -12.12 -3.16
C VAL A 171 5.62 -11.09 -3.18
N VAL A 172 5.54 -10.27 -2.16
CA VAL A 172 4.58 -9.18 -2.08
C VAL A 172 5.30 -7.85 -1.96
N THR A 173 4.84 -6.84 -2.70
CA THR A 173 5.26 -5.45 -2.54
C THR A 173 4.02 -4.57 -2.36
N GLY A 174 4.12 -3.55 -1.53
CA GLY A 174 3.00 -2.64 -1.31
C GLY A 174 3.48 -1.23 -0.98
N TYR A 175 2.62 -0.26 -1.26
CA TYR A 175 2.95 1.17 -1.25
C TYR A 175 1.96 1.93 -0.36
N CYS A 176 2.43 2.80 0.53
CA CYS A 176 1.59 3.56 1.45
C CYS A 176 0.72 2.63 2.32
N TRP A 177 -0.60 2.74 2.22
CA TRP A 177 -1.54 1.78 2.81
C TRP A 177 -1.21 0.34 2.38
N GLY A 178 -0.97 0.12 1.09
CA GLY A 178 -0.54 -1.17 0.57
C GLY A 178 0.80 -1.65 1.15
N GLY A 179 1.69 -0.74 1.53
CA GLY A 179 2.92 -1.07 2.26
C GLY A 179 2.61 -1.70 3.62
N SER A 180 1.67 -1.12 4.37
CA SER A 180 1.20 -1.71 5.62
C SER A 180 0.49 -3.05 5.39
N GLN A 181 -0.27 -3.19 4.29
CA GLN A 181 -0.89 -4.47 3.94
C GLN A 181 0.13 -5.53 3.52
N SER A 182 1.23 -5.14 2.86
CA SER A 182 2.35 -6.05 2.55
C SER A 182 3.00 -6.59 3.83
N PHE A 183 3.24 -5.72 4.81
CA PHE A 183 3.75 -6.13 6.11
C PHE A 183 2.77 -7.08 6.82
N ARG A 184 1.48 -6.70 6.86
CA ARG A 184 0.42 -7.52 7.46
C ARG A 184 0.28 -8.86 6.73
N PHE A 185 0.36 -8.90 5.41
CA PHE A 185 0.27 -10.14 4.63
C PHE A 185 1.40 -11.12 4.99
N ALA A 186 2.60 -10.63 5.29
CA ALA A 186 3.70 -11.47 5.76
C ALA A 186 3.38 -12.16 7.11
N THR A 187 2.49 -11.60 7.94
CA THR A 187 2.02 -12.26 9.18
C THR A 187 0.93 -13.31 8.93
N ASN A 188 0.32 -13.32 7.74
CA ASN A 188 -0.83 -14.17 7.42
C ASN A 188 -0.55 -15.21 6.32
N ASN A 189 0.58 -15.10 5.61
CA ASN A 189 0.96 -16.06 4.57
C ASN A 189 2.43 -16.50 4.75
N PRO A 190 2.67 -17.71 5.27
CA PRO A 190 4.03 -18.21 5.50
C PRO A 190 4.76 -18.64 4.22
N ASN A 191 4.07 -18.70 3.07
CA ASN A 191 4.63 -19.25 1.83
C ASN A 191 5.29 -18.21 0.94
N ILE A 192 5.04 -16.91 1.16
CA ILE A 192 5.72 -15.85 0.42
C ILE A 192 7.22 -15.89 0.70
N LYS A 193 8.03 -15.47 -0.28
CA LYS A 193 9.49 -15.51 -0.18
C LYS A 193 10.08 -14.22 0.37
N ALA A 194 9.38 -13.12 0.24
CA ALA A 194 9.72 -11.82 0.82
C ALA A 194 8.51 -10.89 0.86
N ALA A 195 8.54 -9.92 1.77
CA ALA A 195 7.64 -8.78 1.75
C ALA A 195 8.44 -7.47 1.61
N PHE A 196 8.05 -6.64 0.66
CA PHE A 196 8.63 -5.33 0.40
C PHE A 196 7.63 -4.25 0.84
N VAL A 197 8.04 -3.43 1.78
CA VAL A 197 7.19 -2.44 2.46
C VAL A 197 7.68 -1.04 2.10
N PHE A 198 6.97 -0.38 1.20
CA PHE A 198 7.27 1.00 0.84
C PHE A 198 6.42 1.96 1.67
N TYR A 199 7.08 2.75 2.51
CA TYR A 199 6.49 3.77 3.40
C TYR A 199 5.18 3.34 4.08
N GLY A 200 5.14 2.08 4.54
CA GLY A 200 4.06 1.49 5.32
C GLY A 200 4.52 1.13 6.73
N SER A 201 3.58 1.00 7.66
CA SER A 201 3.85 0.60 9.04
C SER A 201 3.66 -0.91 9.27
N ALA A 202 4.31 -1.44 10.30
CA ALA A 202 4.04 -2.79 10.80
C ALA A 202 2.64 -2.85 11.45
N PRO A 203 2.05 -4.07 11.57
CA PRO A 203 0.89 -4.28 12.43
C PRO A 203 1.17 -3.80 13.86
N ALA A 204 0.29 -2.96 14.38
CA ALA A 204 0.40 -2.36 15.70
C ALA A 204 -0.98 -2.11 16.32
N SER A 205 -1.05 -1.98 17.64
CA SER A 205 -2.21 -1.50 18.37
C SER A 205 -2.40 0.02 18.18
N ALA A 206 -3.55 0.54 18.65
CA ALA A 206 -3.91 1.95 18.47
C ALA A 206 -2.90 2.93 19.10
N ASP A 207 -2.16 2.53 20.12
CA ASP A 207 -1.09 3.32 20.77
C ASP A 207 0.26 3.25 20.03
N GLY A 208 0.30 2.59 18.87
CA GLY A 208 1.50 2.40 18.07
C GLY A 208 2.46 1.31 18.58
N THR A 209 2.04 0.49 19.56
CA THR A 209 2.83 -0.67 20.02
C THR A 209 2.76 -1.78 18.98
N PRO A 210 3.90 -2.31 18.48
CA PRO A 210 3.91 -3.41 17.51
C PRO A 210 3.19 -4.66 18.04
N ASP A 211 2.33 -5.25 17.21
CA ASP A 211 1.65 -6.51 17.51
C ASP A 211 2.64 -7.68 17.42
N LYS A 212 3.35 -7.95 18.53
CA LYS A 212 4.34 -9.02 18.60
C LYS A 212 3.74 -10.41 18.31
N ALA A 213 2.45 -10.63 18.62
CA ALA A 213 1.79 -11.91 18.34
C ALA A 213 1.58 -12.11 16.84
N ALA A 214 1.22 -11.07 16.11
CA ALA A 214 1.16 -11.10 14.65
C ALA A 214 2.57 -11.21 14.04
N LEU A 215 3.53 -10.38 14.48
CA LEU A 215 4.90 -10.36 13.96
C LEU A 215 5.62 -11.69 14.16
N ALA A 216 5.35 -12.42 15.23
CA ALA A 216 5.93 -13.74 15.48
C ALA A 216 5.60 -14.77 14.40
N LYS A 217 4.49 -14.61 13.66
CA LYS A 217 4.05 -15.50 12.58
C LYS A 217 4.82 -15.31 11.28
N ILE A 218 5.58 -14.23 11.13
CA ILE A 218 6.34 -13.92 9.91
C ILE A 218 7.39 -15.01 9.68
N MET A 219 7.42 -15.57 8.48
CA MET A 219 8.41 -16.55 8.05
C MET A 219 9.36 -16.00 6.99
N ALA A 220 8.91 -15.05 6.19
CA ALA A 220 9.69 -14.43 5.13
C ALA A 220 10.44 -13.18 5.62
N PRO A 221 11.59 -12.81 5.03
CA PRO A 221 12.22 -11.53 5.31
C PRO A 221 11.31 -10.37 4.90
N VAL A 222 11.35 -9.29 5.68
CA VAL A 222 10.65 -8.04 5.42
C VAL A 222 11.67 -6.94 5.12
N TYR A 223 11.57 -6.33 3.96
CA TYR A 223 12.45 -5.26 3.50
C TYR A 223 11.69 -3.95 3.48
N GLY A 224 12.13 -2.97 4.25
CA GLY A 224 11.50 -1.67 4.38
C GLY A 224 12.18 -0.60 3.51
N PHE A 225 11.36 0.30 2.92
CA PHE A 225 11.79 1.41 2.07
C PHE A 225 11.06 2.67 2.54
N TYR A 226 11.75 3.53 3.27
CA TYR A 226 11.14 4.62 4.02
C TYR A 226 11.62 5.99 3.55
N ALA A 227 10.73 6.97 3.55
CA ALA A 227 11.03 8.34 3.17
C ALA A 227 11.60 9.14 4.36
N GLY A 228 12.72 9.84 4.18
CA GLY A 228 13.36 10.61 5.25
C GLY A 228 12.45 11.70 5.83
N ASN A 229 11.62 12.32 5.00
CA ASN A 229 10.69 13.38 5.40
C ASN A 229 9.30 12.87 5.85
N ASP A 230 9.12 11.55 6.04
CA ASP A 230 7.87 10.96 6.55
C ASP A 230 7.96 10.71 8.06
N ALA A 231 7.87 11.78 8.84
CA ALA A 231 8.00 11.72 10.30
C ALA A 231 7.00 10.74 10.93
N ARG A 232 5.78 10.64 10.39
CA ARG A 232 4.72 9.77 10.90
C ARG A 232 5.09 8.29 10.81
N ILE A 233 5.58 7.84 9.68
CA ILE A 233 6.00 6.44 9.49
C ILE A 233 7.33 6.19 10.21
N ASN A 234 8.29 7.11 10.10
CA ASN A 234 9.60 6.94 10.71
C ASN A 234 9.54 6.81 12.24
N ALA A 235 8.58 7.47 12.90
CA ALA A 235 8.36 7.32 14.34
C ALA A 235 8.01 5.87 14.76
N THR A 236 7.52 5.03 13.86
CA THR A 236 7.17 3.63 14.14
C THR A 236 8.36 2.66 14.02
N LEU A 237 9.41 3.05 13.28
CA LEU A 237 10.50 2.16 12.89
C LEU A 237 11.34 1.64 14.08
N PRO A 238 11.72 2.46 15.09
CA PRO A 238 12.52 1.98 16.20
C PRO A 238 11.84 0.83 16.96
N LYS A 239 10.58 1.02 17.34
CA LYS A 239 9.80 -0.01 18.06
C LYS A 239 9.58 -1.26 17.18
N THR A 240 9.33 -1.10 15.87
CA THR A 240 9.19 -2.21 14.94
C THR A 240 10.49 -3.00 14.82
N SER A 241 11.63 -2.34 14.68
CA SER A 241 12.95 -2.99 14.59
C SER A 241 13.29 -3.74 15.87
N GLU A 242 13.01 -3.16 17.04
CA GLU A 242 13.18 -3.82 18.32
C GLU A 242 12.33 -5.08 18.42
N ALA A 243 11.03 -4.98 18.15
CA ALA A 243 10.12 -6.13 18.22
C ALA A 243 10.53 -7.26 17.24
N MET A 244 10.90 -6.93 16.00
CA MET A 244 11.36 -7.91 15.02
C MET A 244 12.68 -8.58 15.44
N THR A 245 13.61 -7.84 16.05
CA THR A 245 14.89 -8.35 16.58
C THR A 245 14.63 -9.32 17.74
N GLU A 246 13.81 -8.95 18.72
CA GLU A 246 13.43 -9.81 19.84
C GLU A 246 12.79 -11.13 19.37
N LEU A 247 11.95 -11.04 18.33
CA LEU A 247 11.29 -12.21 17.73
C LEU A 247 12.21 -12.99 16.77
N LYS A 248 13.46 -12.56 16.58
CA LYS A 248 14.43 -13.16 15.64
C LYS A 248 13.89 -13.23 14.20
N LYS A 249 13.13 -12.18 13.80
CA LYS A 249 12.61 -12.03 12.43
C LYS A 249 13.48 -11.06 11.64
N THR A 250 13.64 -11.35 10.35
CA THR A 250 14.42 -10.46 9.47
C THR A 250 13.58 -9.23 9.10
N PHE A 251 14.04 -8.06 9.53
CA PHE A 251 13.53 -6.76 9.10
C PHE A 251 14.72 -5.88 8.71
N ASP A 252 14.76 -5.45 7.45
CA ASP A 252 15.84 -4.65 6.89
C ASP A 252 15.27 -3.32 6.34
N PRO A 253 15.08 -2.30 7.21
CA PRO A 253 14.59 -0.98 6.84
C PRO A 253 15.73 -0.09 6.32
N VAL A 254 15.46 0.62 5.21
CA VAL A 254 16.32 1.70 4.70
C VAL A 254 15.50 2.97 4.56
N THR A 255 16.03 4.08 5.07
CA THR A 255 15.43 5.41 4.96
C THR A 255 16.20 6.23 3.93
N TYR A 256 15.48 6.88 3.01
CA TYR A 256 16.03 7.66 1.91
C TYR A 256 15.87 9.15 2.22
N ASP A 257 16.98 9.83 2.45
CA ASP A 257 17.02 11.24 2.81
C ASP A 257 16.44 12.13 1.70
N GLY A 258 15.71 13.18 2.11
CA GLY A 258 15.08 14.13 1.19
C GLY A 258 13.81 13.62 0.51
N ALA A 259 13.47 12.34 0.66
CA ALA A 259 12.25 11.76 0.11
C ALA A 259 11.03 12.09 0.95
N GLY A 260 9.91 12.38 0.31
CA GLY A 260 8.59 12.47 0.92
C GLY A 260 7.80 11.15 0.85
N HIS A 261 6.71 11.06 1.62
CA HIS A 261 5.78 9.94 1.52
C HIS A 261 5.31 9.76 0.05
N GLY A 262 5.26 8.52 -0.45
CA GLY A 262 4.89 8.27 -1.84
C GLY A 262 6.00 8.53 -2.87
N PHE A 263 7.27 8.59 -2.46
CA PHE A 263 8.40 8.94 -3.33
C PHE A 263 8.54 8.02 -4.56
N MET A 264 8.07 6.79 -4.50
CA MET A 264 8.11 5.88 -5.66
C MET A 264 7.29 6.42 -6.82
N ARG A 265 6.11 6.96 -6.55
CA ARG A 265 5.23 7.59 -7.54
C ARG A 265 5.69 9.01 -7.86
N ALA A 266 5.95 9.83 -6.84
CA ALA A 266 6.34 11.22 -6.99
C ALA A 266 7.69 11.40 -7.71
N GLY A 267 8.64 10.49 -7.51
CA GLY A 267 9.95 10.50 -8.20
C GLY A 267 9.90 10.00 -9.64
N GLU A 268 8.79 9.38 -10.07
CA GLU A 268 8.56 8.95 -11.45
C GLU A 268 7.77 9.98 -12.26
N ALA A 269 6.98 10.80 -11.58
CA ALA A 269 6.23 11.89 -12.23
C ALA A 269 7.16 12.85 -12.98
N PRO A 270 6.66 13.54 -14.01
CA PRO A 270 7.44 14.53 -14.73
C PRO A 270 8.02 15.62 -13.81
N GLU A 271 9.18 16.15 -14.20
CA GLU A 271 9.79 17.29 -13.50
C GLU A 271 8.84 18.49 -13.50
N PRO A 272 8.69 19.21 -12.37
CA PRO A 272 7.90 20.43 -12.31
C PRO A 272 8.38 21.47 -13.33
N THR A 273 7.44 22.14 -13.98
CA THR A 273 7.73 23.17 -14.98
C THR A 273 7.83 24.55 -14.32
N ALA A 274 8.85 25.32 -14.67
CA ALA A 274 9.00 26.67 -14.17
C ALA A 274 7.81 27.56 -14.59
N PRO A 275 7.26 28.38 -13.68
CA PRO A 275 6.15 29.27 -14.00
C PRO A 275 6.59 30.37 -14.99
N GLN A 276 5.67 30.77 -15.86
CA GLN A 276 5.88 31.95 -16.72
C GLN A 276 5.44 33.19 -15.94
N PRO A 277 6.24 34.27 -15.93
CA PRO A 277 5.88 35.54 -15.31
C PRO A 277 4.59 36.11 -15.90
N LYS A 278 3.70 36.63 -15.03
CA LYS A 278 2.44 37.27 -15.44
C LYS A 278 2.43 38.78 -15.27
N GLY A 279 3.55 39.37 -14.79
CA GLY A 279 3.73 40.81 -14.62
C GLY A 279 3.29 41.35 -13.25
N ASP A 280 2.81 40.48 -12.35
CA ASP A 280 2.61 40.82 -10.94
C ASP A 280 3.80 40.34 -10.13
N GLN A 281 4.64 41.25 -9.65
CA GLN A 281 5.90 40.95 -8.99
C GLN A 281 5.72 40.04 -7.75
N ALA A 282 4.68 40.25 -6.95
CA ALA A 282 4.44 39.48 -5.73
C ALA A 282 3.94 38.07 -6.06
N ALA A 283 3.00 37.97 -6.99
CA ALA A 283 2.47 36.69 -7.48
C ALA A 283 3.55 35.86 -8.21
N ASP A 284 4.37 36.50 -9.03
CA ASP A 284 5.47 35.87 -9.77
C ASP A 284 6.57 35.38 -8.82
N ALA A 285 6.90 36.14 -7.77
CA ALA A 285 7.84 35.71 -6.72
C ALA A 285 7.33 34.50 -5.94
N LYS A 286 6.03 34.51 -5.56
CA LYS A 286 5.40 33.37 -4.90
C LYS A 286 5.39 32.13 -5.78
N ALA A 287 5.01 32.25 -7.04
CA ALA A 287 4.98 31.15 -8.00
C ALA A 287 6.37 30.52 -8.20
N ASN A 288 7.42 31.35 -8.23
CA ASN A 288 8.79 30.86 -8.31
C ASN A 288 9.25 30.15 -7.02
N ASP A 289 8.90 30.66 -5.83
CA ASP A 289 9.20 29.99 -4.56
C ASP A 289 8.50 28.62 -4.46
N ASP A 290 7.23 28.56 -4.82
CA ASP A 290 6.46 27.30 -4.87
C ASP A 290 7.09 26.31 -5.87
N TYR A 291 7.52 26.77 -7.04
CA TYR A 291 8.26 25.96 -8.01
C TYR A 291 9.57 25.43 -7.45
N GLN A 292 10.39 26.25 -6.80
CA GLN A 292 11.67 25.80 -6.22
C GLN A 292 11.47 24.74 -5.12
N LYS A 293 10.42 24.87 -4.30
CA LYS A 293 10.03 23.86 -3.32
C LYS A 293 9.62 22.55 -4.00
N ALA A 294 8.76 22.63 -5.01
CA ALA A 294 8.31 21.46 -5.77
C ALA A 294 9.48 20.76 -6.48
N LEU A 295 10.37 21.51 -7.09
CA LEU A 295 11.57 20.99 -7.76
C LEU A 295 12.53 20.29 -6.77
N THR A 296 12.73 20.88 -5.59
CA THR A 296 13.55 20.28 -4.54
C THR A 296 12.95 18.96 -4.05
N ALA A 297 11.65 18.95 -3.79
CA ALA A 297 10.93 17.75 -3.39
C ALA A 297 10.98 16.67 -4.49
N TRP A 298 10.77 17.06 -5.76
CA TRP A 298 10.84 16.13 -6.88
C TRP A 298 12.24 15.50 -7.01
N LYS A 299 13.31 16.32 -6.93
CA LYS A 299 14.70 15.81 -6.97
C LYS A 299 14.99 14.81 -5.86
N GLY A 300 14.56 15.10 -4.64
CA GLY A 300 14.69 14.18 -3.50
C GLY A 300 13.93 12.87 -3.73
N ASN A 301 12.69 12.97 -4.17
CA ASN A 301 11.85 11.80 -4.47
C ASN A 301 12.42 10.96 -5.63
N LYS A 302 12.91 11.61 -6.69
CA LYS A 302 13.52 10.93 -7.84
C LYS A 302 14.77 10.16 -7.46
N LYS A 303 15.67 10.77 -6.69
CA LYS A 303 16.87 10.11 -6.19
C LYS A 303 16.50 8.89 -5.35
N ALA A 304 15.60 9.08 -4.39
CA ALA A 304 15.13 8.00 -3.50
C ALA A 304 14.47 6.86 -4.27
N ARG A 305 13.63 7.17 -5.28
CA ARG A 305 13.02 6.17 -6.15
C ARG A 305 14.08 5.34 -6.89
N ASP A 306 15.06 6.01 -7.49
CA ASP A 306 16.09 5.32 -8.28
C ASP A 306 16.94 4.39 -7.38
N GLU A 307 17.33 4.85 -6.18
CA GLU A 307 18.06 4.05 -5.19
C GLU A 307 17.22 2.90 -4.65
N ALA A 308 15.97 3.15 -4.28
CA ALA A 308 15.04 2.14 -3.77
C ALA A 308 14.74 1.07 -4.83
N TRP A 309 14.55 1.49 -6.09
CA TRP A 309 14.33 0.57 -7.21
C TRP A 309 15.55 -0.32 -7.47
N ALA A 310 16.75 0.24 -7.41
CA ALA A 310 17.99 -0.52 -7.55
C ALA A 310 18.15 -1.54 -6.41
N ARG A 311 17.94 -1.13 -5.14
CA ARG A 311 17.98 -2.01 -3.98
C ARG A 311 16.95 -3.13 -4.11
N TRP A 312 15.71 -2.78 -4.45
CA TRP A 312 14.62 -3.74 -4.57
C TRP A 312 14.91 -4.81 -5.64
N LYS A 313 15.35 -4.41 -6.85
CA LYS A 313 15.78 -5.35 -7.89
C LYS A 313 16.93 -6.25 -7.45
N LYS A 314 17.92 -5.69 -6.73
CA LYS A 314 19.06 -6.46 -6.22
C LYS A 314 18.59 -7.55 -5.24
N ILE A 315 17.66 -7.24 -4.34
CA ILE A 315 17.11 -8.21 -3.39
C ILE A 315 16.31 -9.29 -4.13
N LEU A 316 15.41 -8.86 -5.05
CA LEU A 316 14.60 -9.78 -5.84
C LEU A 316 15.43 -10.77 -6.66
N ALA A 317 16.55 -10.34 -7.23
CA ALA A 317 17.44 -11.21 -8.01
C ALA A 317 18.06 -12.33 -7.17
N GLY A 318 18.07 -12.22 -5.84
CA GLY A 318 18.52 -13.25 -4.91
C GLY A 318 17.43 -14.23 -4.46
N ILE A 319 16.15 -14.03 -4.87
CA ILE A 319 15.02 -14.87 -4.51
C ILE A 319 14.70 -15.87 -5.62
#